data_ba4b079a392eff9c4a5995f4762d65dc
#
_entry.id   ba4b079a392eff9c4a5995f4762d65dc
#
_cell.length_a   1.000
_cell.length_b   1.000
_cell.length_c   1.000
_cell.angle_alpha   90.00
_cell.angle_beta   90.00
_cell.angle_gamma   90.00
#
_symmetry.space_group_name_H-M   'P 1'
#
loop_
_entity.id
_entity.type
_entity.pdbx_description
1 polymer ?
#
loop_
_entity_poly.entity_id
_entity_poly.type
_entity_poly.pdbx_seq_one_letter_code
_entity_poly.pdbx_strand_id
1 'polypeptide(L)'
;MAGTSIFSLSVFVVLIFWAALSDLVSFKIPNAIPIAISLLFLPTALLLSWDLSVILTHIVAGAGVLLLGFLLFMRGYIGGGDAKLLAAASIWTGFEALYAFFLFVSIAGGILAILLLGFRWFNLPKHLQRIAWLERLHGEKKHIPYGVAISSGAIIALIQNSSFHHRFFG
;
A
#
# COMPACT_ATOMS: atom_id res chain seq x y z
N MET A 1 -14.73 -19.73 10.51
CA MET A 1 -14.39 -18.30 10.42
C MET A 1 -12.88 -18.07 10.40
N ALA A 2 -12.05 -18.61 11.32
CA ALA A 2 -10.59 -18.38 11.33
C ALA A 2 -9.87 -18.71 10.00
N GLY A 3 -10.25 -19.79 9.31
CA GLY A 3 -9.64 -20.15 8.02
C GLY A 3 -9.88 -19.10 6.92
N THR A 4 -11.07 -18.53 6.84
CA THR A 4 -11.43 -17.50 5.86
C THR A 4 -10.65 -16.20 6.12
N SER A 5 -10.54 -15.81 7.37
CA SER A 5 -9.77 -14.61 7.79
C SER A 5 -8.30 -14.74 7.41
N ILE A 6 -7.68 -15.87 7.76
CA ILE A 6 -6.27 -16.13 7.46
C ILE A 6 -6.06 -16.15 5.95
N PHE A 7 -6.93 -16.82 5.18
CA PHE A 7 -6.82 -16.86 3.73
C PHE A 7 -6.90 -15.45 3.10
N SER A 8 -7.95 -14.69 3.43
CA SER A 8 -8.14 -13.35 2.87
C SER A 8 -7.00 -12.40 3.23
N LEU A 9 -6.51 -12.45 4.48
CA LEU A 9 -5.39 -11.65 4.92
C LEU A 9 -4.09 -12.06 4.20
N SER A 10 -3.87 -13.36 4.00
CA SER A 10 -2.70 -13.85 3.25
C SER A 10 -2.72 -13.37 1.81
N VAL A 11 -3.88 -13.41 1.13
CA VAL A 11 -4.03 -12.89 -0.23
C VAL A 11 -3.79 -11.37 -0.26
N PHE A 12 -4.34 -10.62 0.70
CA PHE A 12 -4.07 -9.19 0.83
C PHE A 12 -2.57 -8.91 0.97
N VAL A 13 -1.88 -9.62 1.88
CA VAL A 13 -0.43 -9.44 2.12
C VAL A 13 0.38 -9.76 0.86
N VAL A 14 0.04 -10.81 0.14
CA VAL A 14 0.70 -11.18 -1.12
C VAL A 14 0.50 -10.08 -2.18
N LEU A 15 -0.72 -9.57 -2.34
CA LEU A 15 -1.02 -8.52 -3.31
C LEU A 15 -0.30 -7.21 -2.98
N ILE A 16 -0.30 -6.81 -1.71
CA ILE A 16 0.35 -5.56 -1.30
C ILE A 16 1.87 -5.66 -1.38
N PHE A 17 2.43 -6.84 -1.08
CA PHE A 17 3.85 -7.12 -1.29
C PHE A 17 4.22 -7.09 -2.78
N TRP A 18 3.36 -7.65 -3.64
CA TRP A 18 3.56 -7.57 -5.09
C TRP A 18 3.52 -6.12 -5.59
N ALA A 19 2.62 -5.28 -5.07
CA ALA A 19 2.60 -3.86 -5.39
C ALA A 19 3.94 -3.19 -5.05
N ALA A 20 4.47 -3.44 -3.83
CA ALA A 20 5.75 -2.92 -3.38
C ALA A 20 6.91 -3.37 -4.29
N LEU A 21 6.96 -4.66 -4.62
CA LEU A 21 8.00 -5.23 -5.48
C LEU A 21 7.92 -4.67 -6.91
N SER A 22 6.72 -4.59 -7.47
CA SER A 22 6.50 -4.03 -8.81
C SER A 22 6.94 -2.57 -8.88
N ASP A 23 6.63 -1.78 -7.86
CA ASP A 23 7.02 -0.37 -7.78
C ASP A 23 8.54 -0.22 -7.61
N LEU A 24 9.15 -1.02 -6.74
CA LEU A 24 10.61 -1.03 -6.54
C LEU A 24 11.38 -1.35 -7.84
N VAL A 25 10.90 -2.32 -8.61
CA VAL A 25 11.59 -2.81 -9.81
C VAL A 25 11.31 -1.95 -11.04
N SER A 26 10.10 -1.42 -11.18
CA SER A 26 9.63 -0.79 -12.43
C SER A 26 9.12 0.65 -12.27
N PHE A 27 9.01 1.18 -11.04
CA PHE A 27 8.33 2.44 -10.73
C PHE A 27 6.88 2.48 -11.26
N LYS A 28 6.23 1.32 -11.31
CA LYS A 28 4.85 1.19 -11.79
C LYS A 28 4.10 0.16 -10.96
N ILE A 29 2.92 0.54 -10.51
CA ILE A 29 1.96 -0.35 -9.86
C ILE A 29 0.89 -0.73 -10.89
N PRO A 30 0.81 -2.01 -11.32
CA PRO A 30 -0.24 -2.46 -12.25
C PRO A 30 -1.63 -2.21 -11.66
N ASN A 31 -2.55 -1.67 -12.46
CA ASN A 31 -3.92 -1.37 -12.01
C ASN A 31 -4.66 -2.59 -11.46
N ALA A 32 -4.31 -3.77 -11.93
CA ALA A 32 -4.91 -5.02 -11.48
C ALA A 32 -4.72 -5.25 -9.97
N ILE A 33 -3.60 -4.79 -9.38
CA ILE A 33 -3.29 -5.02 -7.98
C ILE A 33 -4.22 -4.22 -7.05
N PRO A 34 -4.32 -2.88 -7.15
CA PRO A 34 -5.27 -2.12 -6.34
C PRO A 34 -6.73 -2.55 -6.55
N ILE A 35 -7.11 -2.92 -7.77
CA ILE A 35 -8.45 -3.43 -8.07
C ILE A 35 -8.67 -4.76 -7.34
N ALA A 36 -7.74 -5.71 -7.43
CA ALA A 36 -7.85 -7.00 -6.75
C ALA A 36 -7.95 -6.84 -5.23
N ILE A 37 -7.13 -5.95 -4.63
CA ILE A 37 -7.18 -5.64 -3.19
C ILE A 37 -8.55 -5.09 -2.81
N SER A 38 -9.11 -4.15 -3.60
CA SER A 38 -10.42 -3.55 -3.33
C SER A 38 -11.55 -4.56 -3.47
N LEU A 39 -11.51 -5.39 -4.53
CA LEU A 39 -12.53 -6.42 -4.76
C LEU A 39 -12.48 -7.55 -3.73
N LEU A 40 -11.31 -7.88 -3.20
CA LEU A 40 -11.15 -8.90 -2.16
C LEU A 40 -11.82 -8.50 -0.84
N PHE A 41 -11.93 -7.21 -0.54
CA PHE A 41 -12.47 -6.72 0.73
C PHE A 41 -13.93 -7.12 0.94
N LEU A 42 -14.81 -6.86 -0.03
CA LEU A 42 -16.24 -7.06 0.14
C LEU A 42 -16.62 -8.53 0.42
N PRO A 43 -16.19 -9.53 -0.37
CA PRO A 43 -16.47 -10.91 -0.04
C PRO A 43 -15.87 -11.34 1.30
N THR A 44 -14.70 -10.81 1.67
CA THR A 44 -14.11 -11.08 2.98
C THR A 44 -15.00 -10.58 4.12
N ALA A 45 -15.45 -9.33 4.06
CA ALA A 45 -16.30 -8.73 5.08
C ALA A 45 -17.65 -9.46 5.20
N LEU A 46 -18.26 -9.86 4.08
CA LEU A 46 -19.51 -10.62 4.05
C LEU A 46 -19.33 -12.04 4.65
N LEU A 47 -18.27 -12.74 4.30
CA LEU A 47 -17.97 -14.08 4.84
C LEU A 47 -17.66 -14.06 6.34
N LEU A 48 -17.12 -12.92 6.85
CA LEU A 48 -16.90 -12.70 8.28
C LEU A 48 -18.09 -12.10 8.99
N SER A 49 -19.26 -11.96 8.31
CA SER A 49 -20.51 -11.45 8.85
C SER A 49 -20.39 -10.05 9.46
N TRP A 50 -19.60 -9.17 8.83
CA TRP A 50 -19.49 -7.80 9.28
C TRP A 50 -20.81 -7.04 9.07
N ASP A 51 -21.14 -6.15 10.01
CA ASP A 51 -22.29 -5.28 9.87
C ASP A 51 -22.16 -4.37 8.64
N LEU A 52 -23.28 -4.14 7.95
CA LEU A 52 -23.32 -3.28 6.77
C LEU A 52 -22.78 -1.87 7.05
N SER A 53 -23.07 -1.32 8.23
CA SER A 53 -22.57 -0.02 8.67
C SER A 53 -21.04 0.04 8.69
N VAL A 54 -20.40 -1.02 9.19
CA VAL A 54 -18.93 -1.16 9.22
C VAL A 54 -18.37 -1.28 7.80
N ILE A 55 -18.98 -2.12 6.95
CA ILE A 55 -18.56 -2.26 5.55
C ILE A 55 -18.61 -0.91 4.84
N LEU A 56 -19.70 -0.16 5.03
CA LEU A 56 -19.85 1.16 4.41
C LEU A 56 -18.80 2.16 4.89
N THR A 57 -18.44 2.18 6.17
CA THR A 57 -17.36 3.07 6.67
C THR A 57 -16.02 2.77 6.02
N HIS A 58 -15.69 1.51 5.80
CA HIS A 58 -14.47 1.09 5.11
C HIS A 58 -14.45 1.53 3.63
N ILE A 59 -15.58 1.33 2.93
CA ILE A 59 -15.73 1.76 1.52
C ILE A 59 -15.61 3.29 1.41
N VAL A 60 -16.27 4.04 2.30
CA VAL A 60 -16.20 5.51 2.31
C VAL A 60 -14.79 6.00 2.64
N ALA A 61 -14.06 5.33 3.52
CA ALA A 61 -12.64 5.65 3.78
C ALA A 61 -11.81 5.52 2.50
N GLY A 62 -11.92 4.38 1.79
CA GLY A 62 -11.21 4.18 0.53
C GLY A 62 -11.63 5.15 -0.58
N ALA A 63 -12.93 5.44 -0.70
CA ALA A 63 -13.43 6.40 -1.68
C ALA A 63 -12.92 7.82 -1.41
N GLY A 64 -12.90 8.25 -0.15
CA GLY A 64 -12.36 9.54 0.28
C GLY A 64 -10.87 9.66 -0.04
N VAL A 65 -10.09 8.62 0.26
CA VAL A 65 -8.67 8.57 -0.06
C VAL A 65 -8.42 8.54 -1.57
N LEU A 66 -9.27 7.84 -2.34
CA LEU A 66 -9.18 7.84 -3.81
C LEU A 66 -9.43 9.24 -4.37
N LEU A 67 -10.45 9.94 -3.88
CA LEU A 67 -10.77 11.31 -4.30
C LEU A 67 -9.61 12.27 -4.01
N LEU A 68 -9.08 12.25 -2.79
CA LEU A 68 -7.94 13.08 -2.40
C LEU A 68 -6.69 12.71 -3.22
N GLY A 69 -6.42 11.42 -3.37
CA GLY A 69 -5.32 10.92 -4.20
C GLY A 69 -5.43 11.35 -5.66
N PHE A 70 -6.64 11.32 -6.22
CA PHE A 70 -6.91 11.79 -7.58
C PHE A 70 -6.64 13.29 -7.73
N LEU A 71 -7.06 14.12 -6.77
CA LEU A 71 -6.80 15.56 -6.77
C LEU A 71 -5.29 15.86 -6.69
N LEU A 72 -4.54 15.11 -5.86
CA LEU A 72 -3.09 15.24 -5.77
C LEU A 72 -2.39 14.75 -7.04
N PHE A 73 -2.89 13.68 -7.66
CA PHE A 73 -2.39 13.18 -8.93
C PHE A 73 -2.59 14.21 -10.06
N MET A 74 -3.78 14.82 -10.16
CA MET A 74 -4.03 15.86 -11.16
C MET A 74 -3.08 17.06 -11.04
N ARG A 75 -2.58 17.33 -9.83
CA ARG A 75 -1.59 18.40 -9.58
C ARG A 75 -0.13 17.91 -9.72
N GLY A 76 0.08 16.63 -10.06
CA GLY A 76 1.42 16.06 -10.23
C GLY A 76 2.20 15.79 -8.93
N TYR A 77 1.53 15.81 -7.76
CA TYR A 77 2.19 15.56 -6.48
C TYR A 77 2.45 14.08 -6.20
N ILE A 78 1.59 13.19 -6.67
CA ILE A 78 1.72 11.73 -6.47
C ILE A 78 1.47 10.97 -7.78
N GLY A 79 1.97 9.73 -7.85
CA GLY A 79 1.70 8.81 -8.95
C GLY A 79 0.25 8.30 -8.92
N GLY A 80 -0.34 8.09 -10.10
CA GLY A 80 -1.69 7.53 -10.18
C GLY A 80 -1.79 6.09 -9.65
N GLY A 81 -0.68 5.33 -9.70
CA GLY A 81 -0.57 4.01 -9.07
C GLY A 81 -0.61 4.09 -7.55
N ASP A 82 0.14 5.04 -6.98
CA ASP A 82 0.19 5.29 -5.54
C ASP A 82 -1.18 5.71 -5.00
N ALA A 83 -1.87 6.63 -5.70
CA ALA A 83 -3.22 7.08 -5.33
C ALA A 83 -4.21 5.91 -5.24
N LYS A 84 -4.19 5.00 -6.21
CA LYS A 84 -5.04 3.82 -6.24
C LYS A 84 -4.67 2.81 -5.14
N LEU A 85 -3.38 2.60 -4.91
CA LEU A 85 -2.91 1.68 -3.87
C LEU A 85 -3.23 2.21 -2.47
N LEU A 86 -3.05 3.53 -2.21
CA LEU A 86 -3.47 4.18 -0.98
C LEU A 86 -4.97 3.97 -0.72
N ALA A 87 -5.80 4.19 -1.73
CA ALA A 87 -7.24 4.00 -1.63
C ALA A 87 -7.62 2.54 -1.34
N ALA A 88 -7.03 1.59 -2.07
CA ALA A 88 -7.28 0.16 -1.88
C ALA A 88 -6.86 -0.32 -0.48
N ALA A 89 -5.71 0.12 0.02
CA ALA A 89 -5.27 -0.16 1.38
C ALA A 89 -6.18 0.48 2.43
N SER A 90 -6.70 1.70 2.16
CA SER A 90 -7.62 2.40 3.07
C SER A 90 -8.96 1.70 3.25
N ILE A 91 -9.42 0.95 2.23
CA ILE A 91 -10.60 0.07 2.38
C ILE A 91 -10.34 -0.99 3.46
N TRP A 92 -9.14 -1.54 3.57
CA TRP A 92 -8.79 -2.56 4.56
C TRP A 92 -8.54 -1.99 5.95
N THR A 93 -7.89 -0.83 6.04
CA THR A 93 -7.60 -0.18 7.32
C THR A 93 -8.84 0.48 7.93
N GLY A 94 -9.79 0.96 7.12
CA GLY A 94 -10.97 1.69 7.55
C GLY A 94 -10.62 3.04 8.20
N PHE A 95 -11.62 3.79 8.63
CA PHE A 95 -11.40 5.09 9.30
C PHE A 95 -10.65 4.95 10.63
N GLU A 96 -10.86 3.86 11.37
CA GLU A 96 -10.28 3.65 12.69
C GLU A 96 -8.75 3.64 12.65
N ALA A 97 -8.16 3.01 11.63
CA ALA A 97 -6.71 2.93 11.48
C ALA A 97 -6.15 3.92 10.42
N LEU A 98 -6.98 4.75 9.82
CA LEU A 98 -6.57 5.61 8.71
C LEU A 98 -5.46 6.58 9.11
N TYR A 99 -5.55 7.17 10.30
CA TYR A 99 -4.49 8.04 10.83
C TYR A 99 -3.17 7.29 11.00
N ALA A 100 -3.21 6.13 11.65
CA ALA A 100 -2.02 5.29 11.85
C ALA A 100 -1.43 4.84 10.51
N PHE A 101 -2.29 4.47 9.54
CA PHE A 101 -1.87 4.11 8.20
C PHE A 101 -1.07 5.23 7.52
N PHE A 102 -1.62 6.44 7.47
CA PHE A 102 -0.90 7.57 6.87
C PHE A 102 0.37 7.96 7.64
N LEU A 103 0.37 7.85 8.97
CA LEU A 103 1.55 8.06 9.79
C LEU A 103 2.67 7.08 9.41
N PHE A 104 2.36 5.78 9.34
CA PHE A 104 3.36 4.77 8.98
C PHE A 104 3.81 4.87 7.53
N VAL A 105 2.90 5.20 6.59
CA VAL A 105 3.28 5.50 5.19
C VAL A 105 4.26 6.66 5.14
N SER A 106 4.01 7.73 5.91
CA SER A 106 4.89 8.91 5.93
C SER A 106 6.26 8.59 6.52
N ILE A 107 6.30 7.83 7.63
CA ILE A 107 7.56 7.40 8.26
C ILE A 107 8.34 6.47 7.29
N ALA A 108 7.68 5.45 6.75
CA ALA A 108 8.32 4.52 5.82
C ALA A 108 8.81 5.23 4.55
N GLY A 109 8.02 6.16 4.01
CA GLY A 109 8.40 6.98 2.86
C GLY A 109 9.59 7.89 3.15
N GLY A 110 9.64 8.51 4.33
CA GLY A 110 10.78 9.31 4.78
C GLY A 110 12.06 8.47 4.93
N ILE A 111 11.97 7.31 5.56
CA ILE A 111 13.09 6.36 5.68
C ILE A 111 13.56 5.92 4.28
N LEU A 112 12.63 5.51 3.42
CA LEU A 112 12.94 5.09 2.06
C LEU A 112 13.63 6.21 1.26
N ALA A 113 13.16 7.46 1.38
CA ALA A 113 13.77 8.61 0.75
C ALA A 113 15.23 8.82 1.20
N ILE A 114 15.48 8.76 2.52
CA ILE A 114 16.83 8.90 3.09
C ILE A 114 17.75 7.78 2.59
N LEU A 115 17.26 6.52 2.62
CA LEU A 115 18.02 5.37 2.14
C LEU A 115 18.36 5.49 0.65
N LEU A 116 17.41 5.93 -0.18
CA LEU A 116 17.63 6.13 -1.61
C LEU A 116 18.59 7.29 -1.89
N LEU A 117 18.49 8.39 -1.14
CA LEU A 117 19.45 9.49 -1.26
C LEU A 117 20.86 9.01 -0.94
N GLY A 118 21.05 8.27 0.16
CA GLY A 118 22.32 7.67 0.52
C GLY A 118 22.81 6.70 -0.56
N PHE A 119 21.94 5.80 -1.03
CA PHE A 119 22.28 4.85 -2.09
C PHE A 119 22.71 5.54 -3.40
N ARG A 120 22.07 6.65 -3.76
CA ARG A 120 22.38 7.43 -4.96
C ARG A 120 23.61 8.32 -4.84
N TRP A 121 24.12 8.52 -3.63
CA TRP A 121 25.33 9.33 -3.40
C TRP A 121 26.60 8.54 -3.74
N PHE A 122 26.61 7.23 -3.53
CA PHE A 122 27.78 6.39 -3.81
C PHE A 122 27.77 5.92 -5.27
N ASN A 123 28.96 5.81 -5.87
CA ASN A 123 29.08 5.25 -7.21
C ASN A 123 28.71 3.76 -7.22
N LEU A 124 27.77 3.39 -8.08
CA LEU A 124 27.35 2.01 -8.21
C LEU A 124 28.49 1.16 -8.83
N PRO A 125 28.94 0.07 -8.17
CA PRO A 125 29.96 -0.82 -8.73
C PRO A 125 29.55 -1.38 -10.10
N LYS A 126 30.51 -1.53 -11.03
CA LYS A 126 30.26 -1.97 -12.42
C LYS A 126 29.47 -3.28 -12.53
N HIS A 127 29.67 -4.22 -11.61
CA HIS A 127 28.92 -5.49 -11.61
C HIS A 127 27.45 -5.31 -11.24
N LEU A 128 27.11 -4.32 -10.41
CA LEU A 128 25.73 -4.00 -10.03
C LEU A 128 25.02 -3.15 -11.10
N GLN A 129 25.74 -2.38 -11.91
CA GLN A 129 25.18 -1.64 -13.05
C GLN A 129 24.58 -2.56 -14.12
N ARG A 130 24.96 -3.85 -14.15
CA ARG A 130 24.37 -4.84 -15.05
C ARG A 130 22.95 -5.27 -14.66
N ILE A 131 22.54 -4.96 -13.45
CA ILE A 131 21.21 -5.30 -12.93
C ILE A 131 20.26 -4.14 -13.26
N ALA A 132 19.45 -4.28 -14.30
CA ALA A 132 18.66 -3.21 -14.90
C ALA A 132 17.75 -2.44 -13.92
N TRP A 133 17.12 -3.13 -12.96
CA TRP A 133 16.26 -2.46 -11.97
C TRP A 133 17.10 -1.66 -10.95
N LEU A 134 18.28 -2.17 -10.56
CA LEU A 134 19.16 -1.50 -9.60
C LEU A 134 19.80 -0.26 -10.21
N GLU A 135 20.23 -0.35 -11.48
CA GLU A 135 20.72 0.78 -12.25
C GLU A 135 19.65 1.87 -12.39
N ARG A 136 18.39 1.45 -12.69
CA ARG A 136 17.26 2.38 -12.76
C ARG A 136 16.99 3.04 -11.41
N LEU A 137 16.98 2.29 -10.31
CA LEU A 137 16.76 2.80 -8.96
C LEU A 137 17.85 3.82 -8.56
N HIS A 138 19.09 3.59 -8.96
CA HIS A 138 20.22 4.48 -8.73
C HIS A 138 20.18 5.72 -9.63
N GLY A 139 19.88 5.55 -10.92
CA GLY A 139 19.90 6.62 -11.92
C GLY A 139 18.69 7.55 -11.89
N GLU A 140 17.51 7.05 -11.49
CA GLU A 140 16.25 7.80 -11.46
C GLU A 140 16.18 8.72 -10.23
N LYS A 141 16.55 10.00 -10.42
CA LYS A 141 16.63 10.97 -9.31
C LYS A 141 15.30 11.59 -8.91
N LYS A 142 14.28 11.50 -9.77
CA LYS A 142 12.99 12.19 -9.56
C LYS A 142 11.93 11.32 -8.88
N HIS A 143 12.03 10.00 -8.99
CA HIS A 143 11.02 9.08 -8.49
C HIS A 143 11.51 8.28 -7.29
N ILE A 144 10.64 8.11 -6.32
CA ILE A 144 10.79 7.23 -5.17
C ILE A 144 9.69 6.17 -5.30
N PRO A 145 9.98 4.87 -5.12
CA PRO A 145 8.97 3.81 -5.20
C PRO A 145 8.07 3.83 -3.95
N TYR A 146 7.09 4.75 -3.92
CA TYR A 146 6.19 4.93 -2.78
C TYR A 146 5.30 3.73 -2.50
N GLY A 147 5.09 2.84 -3.46
CA GLY A 147 4.38 1.58 -3.25
C GLY A 147 4.99 0.74 -2.13
N VAL A 148 6.31 0.81 -1.91
CA VAL A 148 6.99 0.16 -0.78
C VAL A 148 6.53 0.76 0.56
N ALA A 149 6.50 2.09 0.65
CA ALA A 149 6.08 2.80 1.86
C ALA A 149 4.59 2.56 2.17
N ILE A 150 3.73 2.62 1.14
CA ILE A 150 2.29 2.37 1.27
C ILE A 150 2.04 0.95 1.77
N SER A 151 2.71 -0.03 1.17
CA SER A 151 2.57 -1.44 1.55
C SER A 151 3.03 -1.70 2.99
N SER A 152 4.18 -1.16 3.38
CA SER A 152 4.69 -1.26 4.74
C SER A 152 3.75 -0.60 5.75
N GLY A 153 3.30 0.61 5.45
CA GLY A 153 2.37 1.36 6.30
C GLY A 153 1.04 0.64 6.49
N ALA A 154 0.48 0.03 5.42
CA ALA A 154 -0.75 -0.73 5.50
C ALA A 154 -0.61 -1.97 6.41
N ILE A 155 0.46 -2.74 6.25
CA ILE A 155 0.70 -3.93 7.08
C ILE A 155 0.84 -3.54 8.55
N ILE A 156 1.65 -2.51 8.86
CA ILE A 156 1.87 -2.07 10.25
C ILE A 156 0.56 -1.54 10.86
N ALA A 157 -0.19 -0.74 10.11
CA ALA A 157 -1.47 -0.20 10.59
C ALA A 157 -2.49 -1.30 10.90
N LEU A 158 -2.57 -2.36 10.07
CA LEU A 158 -3.45 -3.49 10.31
C LEU A 158 -3.01 -4.30 11.54
N ILE A 159 -1.71 -4.52 11.72
CA ILE A 159 -1.17 -5.24 12.89
C ILE A 159 -1.46 -4.48 14.20
N GLN A 160 -1.45 -3.15 14.19
CA GLN A 160 -1.69 -2.34 15.38
C GLN A 160 -3.17 -2.08 15.65
N ASN A 161 -4.07 -2.34 14.69
CA ASN A 161 -5.48 -2.10 14.85
C ASN A 161 -6.16 -3.22 15.65
N SER A 162 -6.43 -2.97 16.94
CA SER A 162 -7.13 -3.92 17.83
C SER A 162 -8.54 -4.27 17.33
N SER A 163 -9.28 -3.31 16.79
CA SER A 163 -10.60 -3.53 16.21
C SER A 163 -10.54 -4.45 14.99
N PHE A 164 -9.50 -4.32 14.15
CA PHE A 164 -9.25 -5.23 13.05
C PHE A 164 -9.00 -6.65 13.55
N HIS A 165 -8.12 -6.81 14.55
CA HIS A 165 -7.84 -8.11 15.15
C HIS A 165 -9.10 -8.78 15.71
N HIS A 166 -9.92 -8.03 16.44
CA HIS A 166 -11.18 -8.55 17.00
C HIS A 166 -12.16 -8.99 15.89
N ARG A 167 -12.27 -8.23 14.79
CA ARG A 167 -13.16 -8.57 13.67
C ARG A 167 -12.67 -9.73 12.82
N PHE A 168 -11.37 -9.93 12.72
CA PHE A 168 -10.77 -11.00 11.91
C PHE A 168 -10.57 -12.30 12.66
N PHE A 169 -10.30 -12.26 13.96
CA PHE A 169 -9.86 -13.41 14.75
C PHE A 169 -10.70 -13.65 16.02
N GLY A 170 -11.52 -12.68 16.45
CA GLY A 170 -12.47 -12.79 17.58
C GLY A 170 -13.73 -13.47 17.21
#